data_ec933cfb1e02157829783822aadf5500
#
_entry.id   ec933cfb1e02157829783822aadf5500
#
_cell.length_a   1.000
_cell.length_b   1.000
_cell.length_c   1.000
_cell.angle_alpha   90.00
_cell.angle_beta   90.00
_cell.angle_gamma   90.00
#
_symmetry.space_group_name_H-M   'P 1'
#
loop_
_entity.id
_entity.type
_entity.pdbx_description
1 polymer ?
#
loop_
_entity_poly.entity_id
_entity_poly.type
_entity_poly.pdbx_seq_one_letter_code
_entity_poly.pdbx_strand_id
1 'polypeptide(L)'
;VHPPVGSTEGSTVVTVQGVNLVGANSAKTICGFGDAEFMTAVEVSSVVIICESPAHPEGSVAVEVSVSDQGQQFSSSNALFDYASPVALRAAYPEGGPEEGGTVVSVQTDSVEGSLRTFGCRFGTIAPVSARKANDNIMQCMSPARDIGATQLEVTHNGGADYSSSWTSFSYWPQSEILSIDPASGPIAGGTLVTVVGHGLRDTTRCRFGNEVVDGQHFAGVD
;
A
#
# COMPACT_ATOMS: atom_id res chain seq x y z
N VAL A 1 18.47 9.19 -6.16
CA VAL A 1 17.98 7.82 -6.26
C VAL A 1 16.55 7.79 -5.75
N HIS A 2 15.63 7.18 -6.51
CA HIS A 2 14.22 7.06 -6.13
C HIS A 2 13.64 5.74 -6.69
N PRO A 3 12.95 4.92 -5.86
CA PRO A 3 12.83 5.09 -4.41
C PRO A 3 14.19 4.95 -3.70
N PRO A 4 14.35 5.49 -2.49
CA PRO A 4 15.61 5.33 -1.73
C PRO A 4 15.71 3.99 -1.03
N VAL A 5 14.66 3.16 -1.06
CA VAL A 5 14.58 1.84 -0.41
C VAL A 5 14.01 0.83 -1.42
N GLY A 6 14.54 -0.38 -1.43
CA GLY A 6 14.01 -1.48 -2.23
C GLY A 6 14.12 -2.83 -1.55
N SER A 7 13.62 -3.86 -2.23
CA SER A 7 13.58 -5.23 -1.72
C SER A 7 14.97 -5.88 -1.70
N THR A 8 15.27 -6.63 -0.63
CA THR A 8 16.44 -7.53 -0.59
C THR A 8 16.38 -8.61 -1.67
N GLU A 9 15.20 -8.90 -2.21
CA GLU A 9 15.03 -9.85 -3.31
C GLU A 9 15.42 -9.27 -4.68
N GLY A 10 15.68 -7.93 -4.73
CA GLY A 10 16.00 -7.22 -5.97
C GLY A 10 14.74 -6.82 -6.74
N SER A 11 14.94 -6.54 -8.04
CA SER A 11 13.87 -6.16 -9.00
C SER A 11 13.13 -4.86 -8.68
N THR A 12 13.59 -4.07 -7.72
CA THR A 12 13.07 -2.71 -7.51
C THR A 12 13.49 -1.83 -8.66
N VAL A 13 12.54 -1.18 -9.32
CA VAL A 13 12.81 -0.20 -10.39
C VAL A 13 13.30 1.10 -9.77
N VAL A 14 14.58 1.39 -9.98
CA VAL A 14 15.28 2.53 -9.38
C VAL A 14 15.57 3.59 -10.43
N THR A 15 15.10 4.80 -10.17
CA THR A 15 15.38 6.00 -10.98
C THR A 15 16.56 6.74 -10.38
N VAL A 16 17.64 6.85 -11.14
CA VAL A 16 18.81 7.65 -10.80
C VAL A 16 18.80 8.94 -11.61
N GLN A 17 18.69 10.07 -10.94
CA GLN A 17 18.83 11.38 -11.56
C GLN A 17 20.28 11.84 -11.50
N GLY A 18 20.81 12.32 -12.61
CA GLY A 18 22.19 12.73 -12.73
C GLY A 18 22.37 13.92 -13.67
N VAL A 19 23.60 14.39 -13.76
CA VAL A 19 24.02 15.41 -14.73
C VAL A 19 25.17 14.87 -15.58
N ASN A 20 25.36 15.43 -16.77
CA ASN A 20 26.41 15.03 -17.70
C ASN A 20 26.31 13.56 -18.18
N LEU A 21 25.11 13.03 -18.30
CA LEU A 21 24.86 11.69 -18.85
C LEU A 21 24.91 11.68 -20.39
N VAL A 22 25.77 12.53 -20.96
CA VAL A 22 25.89 12.71 -22.41
C VAL A 22 26.50 11.47 -23.05
N GLY A 23 25.83 10.93 -24.07
CA GLY A 23 26.26 9.70 -24.75
C GLY A 23 25.83 8.40 -24.08
N ALA A 24 25.11 8.51 -22.95
CA ALA A 24 24.51 7.35 -22.28
C ALA A 24 23.47 6.70 -23.22
N ASN A 25 23.50 5.37 -23.28
CA ASN A 25 22.44 4.56 -23.86
C ASN A 25 22.24 3.29 -23.03
N SER A 26 21.04 2.72 -23.06
CA SER A 26 20.70 1.58 -22.20
C SER A 26 21.60 0.37 -22.40
N ALA A 27 22.07 0.09 -23.63
CA ALA A 27 22.91 -1.07 -23.90
C ALA A 27 24.35 -0.97 -23.32
N LYS A 28 24.78 0.23 -22.93
CA LYS A 28 26.16 0.53 -22.49
C LYS A 28 26.23 1.12 -21.09
N THR A 29 25.10 1.56 -20.60
CA THR A 29 24.99 2.16 -19.26
C THR A 29 24.75 1.06 -18.23
N ILE A 30 25.55 1.06 -17.20
CA ILE A 30 25.44 0.10 -16.09
C ILE A 30 25.29 0.82 -14.77
N CYS A 31 24.51 0.21 -13.87
CA CYS A 31 24.31 0.64 -12.50
C CYS A 31 24.99 -0.35 -11.56
N GLY A 32 25.76 0.16 -10.62
CA GLY A 32 26.33 -0.61 -9.52
C GLY A 32 25.59 -0.29 -8.23
N PHE A 33 25.29 -1.33 -7.46
CA PHE A 33 24.66 -1.24 -6.15
C PHE A 33 25.58 -1.87 -5.11
N GLY A 34 26.45 -1.03 -4.50
CA GLY A 34 27.47 -1.52 -3.57
C GLY A 34 28.42 -2.53 -4.23
N ASP A 35 28.53 -3.71 -3.65
CA ASP A 35 29.37 -4.83 -4.11
C ASP A 35 28.56 -5.89 -4.89
N ALA A 36 27.27 -5.63 -5.17
CA ALA A 36 26.44 -6.53 -5.97
C ALA A 36 26.85 -6.56 -7.45
N GLU A 37 26.24 -7.49 -8.21
CA GLU A 37 26.42 -7.56 -9.66
C GLU A 37 25.97 -6.27 -10.35
N PHE A 38 26.67 -5.89 -11.41
CA PHE A 38 26.31 -4.74 -12.22
C PHE A 38 25.05 -5.01 -13.04
N MET A 39 24.13 -4.06 -13.00
CA MET A 39 22.88 -4.14 -13.75
C MET A 39 22.93 -3.23 -14.98
N THR A 40 22.50 -3.76 -16.13
CA THR A 40 22.33 -2.94 -17.33
C THR A 40 21.12 -2.03 -17.16
N ALA A 41 21.25 -0.76 -17.54
CA ALA A 41 20.15 0.19 -17.49
C ALA A 41 18.98 -0.24 -18.38
N VAL A 42 17.76 -0.15 -17.86
CA VAL A 42 16.52 -0.43 -18.58
C VAL A 42 16.19 0.74 -19.53
N GLU A 43 16.34 1.95 -19.04
CA GLU A 43 16.07 3.19 -19.76
C GLU A 43 17.11 4.25 -19.41
N VAL A 44 17.46 5.08 -20.40
CA VAL A 44 18.47 6.12 -20.24
C VAL A 44 18.06 7.38 -21.00
N SER A 45 18.20 8.52 -20.33
CA SER A 45 18.11 9.87 -20.93
C SER A 45 19.33 10.70 -20.52
N SER A 46 19.37 11.95 -20.95
CA SER A 46 20.47 12.86 -20.58
C SER A 46 20.54 13.24 -19.10
N VAL A 47 19.48 12.98 -18.34
CA VAL A 47 19.35 13.37 -16.91
C VAL A 47 18.79 12.25 -16.02
N VAL A 48 18.31 11.14 -16.59
CA VAL A 48 17.69 10.04 -15.86
C VAL A 48 18.21 8.70 -16.41
N ILE A 49 18.53 7.80 -15.49
CA ILE A 49 18.84 6.40 -15.75
C ILE A 49 17.89 5.56 -14.90
N ILE A 50 17.28 4.54 -15.49
CA ILE A 50 16.41 3.58 -14.81
C ILE A 50 17.11 2.22 -14.80
N CYS A 51 17.28 1.65 -13.61
CA CYS A 51 17.83 0.32 -13.39
C CYS A 51 16.94 -0.51 -12.51
N GLU A 52 16.99 -1.82 -12.64
CA GLU A 52 16.46 -2.73 -11.63
C GLU A 52 17.55 -3.05 -10.61
N SER A 53 17.23 -3.03 -9.32
CA SER A 53 18.17 -3.41 -8.28
C SER A 53 18.46 -4.92 -8.32
N PRO A 54 19.69 -5.38 -8.15
CA PRO A 54 19.98 -6.80 -7.92
C PRO A 54 19.54 -7.21 -6.52
N ALA A 55 19.46 -8.52 -6.25
CA ALA A 55 19.28 -9.02 -4.89
C ALA A 55 20.50 -8.67 -4.03
N HIS A 56 20.28 -8.27 -2.77
CA HIS A 56 21.34 -7.89 -1.85
C HIS A 56 20.87 -8.07 -0.39
N PRO A 57 21.77 -8.42 0.54
CA PRO A 57 21.46 -8.40 1.97
C PRO A 57 20.94 -7.03 2.44
N GLU A 58 20.23 -7.01 3.56
CA GLU A 58 19.79 -5.74 4.19
C GLU A 58 20.97 -4.81 4.47
N GLY A 59 20.77 -3.55 4.20
CA GLY A 59 21.76 -2.51 4.44
C GLY A 59 21.74 -1.39 3.41
N SER A 60 22.49 -0.36 3.69
CA SER A 60 22.64 0.82 2.85
C SER A 60 23.85 0.67 1.94
N VAL A 61 23.67 0.85 0.64
CA VAL A 61 24.74 0.77 -0.35
C VAL A 61 24.80 2.04 -1.19
N ALA A 62 25.96 2.35 -1.74
CA ALA A 62 26.09 3.41 -2.73
C ALA A 62 25.60 2.92 -4.10
N VAL A 63 24.82 3.76 -4.78
CA VAL A 63 24.42 3.56 -6.19
C VAL A 63 25.29 4.43 -7.05
N GLU A 64 26.03 3.79 -7.93
CA GLU A 64 26.92 4.42 -8.89
C GLU A 64 26.57 4.01 -10.31
N VAL A 65 26.79 4.89 -11.26
CA VAL A 65 26.49 4.63 -12.67
C VAL A 65 27.72 4.81 -13.54
N SER A 66 27.84 3.97 -14.58
CA SER A 66 28.85 4.12 -15.62
C SER A 66 28.16 4.18 -16.98
N VAL A 67 28.52 5.16 -17.78
CA VAL A 67 28.03 5.34 -19.17
C VAL A 67 29.01 4.83 -20.21
N SER A 68 30.06 4.11 -19.79
CA SER A 68 31.09 3.54 -20.67
C SER A 68 30.84 2.07 -20.98
N ASP A 69 31.21 1.63 -22.17
CA ASP A 69 31.01 0.26 -22.69
C ASP A 69 31.58 -0.86 -21.81
N GLN A 70 32.46 -0.55 -20.87
CA GLN A 70 33.19 -1.55 -20.06
C GLN A 70 33.11 -1.27 -18.56
N GLY A 71 32.27 -0.33 -18.11
CA GLY A 71 32.12 -0.02 -16.69
C GLY A 71 33.41 0.49 -16.02
N GLN A 72 34.30 1.13 -16.79
CA GLN A 72 35.61 1.54 -16.27
C GLN A 72 35.61 2.83 -15.45
N GLN A 73 34.57 3.63 -15.59
CA GLN A 73 34.41 4.89 -14.85
C GLN A 73 33.01 4.99 -14.27
N PHE A 74 32.89 4.77 -12.98
CA PHE A 74 31.70 5.00 -12.22
C PHE A 74 31.62 6.44 -11.72
N SER A 75 30.41 6.92 -11.51
CA SER A 75 30.17 8.12 -10.72
C SER A 75 30.76 7.95 -9.31
N SER A 76 30.87 9.02 -8.56
CA SER A 76 31.39 9.01 -7.19
C SER A 76 30.50 9.85 -6.28
N SER A 77 29.20 9.82 -6.56
CA SER A 77 28.21 10.63 -5.85
C SER A 77 27.84 10.10 -4.48
N ASN A 78 28.11 8.81 -4.21
CA ASN A 78 27.71 8.09 -3.00
C ASN A 78 26.20 8.25 -2.69
N ALA A 79 25.37 8.26 -3.72
CA ALA A 79 23.92 8.26 -3.55
C ALA A 79 23.49 6.94 -2.92
N LEU A 80 22.81 6.99 -1.78
CA LEU A 80 22.47 5.80 -1.00
C LEU A 80 21.15 5.17 -1.48
N PHE A 81 21.12 3.85 -1.42
CA PHE A 81 19.96 3.01 -1.58
C PHE A 81 19.94 1.97 -0.47
N ASP A 82 18.80 1.85 0.23
CA ASP A 82 18.64 0.94 1.34
C ASP A 82 17.95 -0.35 0.89
N TYR A 83 18.58 -1.49 1.14
CA TYR A 83 17.95 -2.78 0.99
C TYR A 83 17.21 -3.18 2.26
N ALA A 84 15.96 -3.55 2.11
CA ALA A 84 15.10 -3.95 3.21
C ALA A 84 14.31 -5.20 2.88
N SER A 85 14.10 -6.06 3.85
CA SER A 85 13.20 -7.22 3.69
C SER A 85 11.81 -6.77 3.27
N PRO A 86 11.15 -7.52 2.35
CA PRO A 86 9.77 -7.26 1.98
C PRO A 86 8.86 -7.29 3.20
N VAL A 87 7.93 -6.34 3.27
CA VAL A 87 6.92 -6.32 4.34
C VAL A 87 5.92 -7.43 4.09
N ALA A 88 5.68 -8.30 5.07
CA ALA A 88 4.63 -9.30 4.98
C ALA A 88 3.35 -8.78 5.63
N LEU A 89 2.24 -8.84 4.87
CA LEU A 89 0.90 -8.56 5.38
C LEU A 89 0.38 -9.79 6.10
N ARG A 90 -0.07 -9.66 7.35
CA ARG A 90 -0.57 -10.74 8.22
C ARG A 90 -2.08 -10.75 8.33
N ALA A 91 -2.70 -9.58 8.52
CA ALA A 91 -4.14 -9.41 8.64
C ALA A 91 -4.54 -7.97 8.34
N ALA A 92 -5.81 -7.77 8.03
CA ALA A 92 -6.40 -6.44 7.91
C ALA A 92 -7.78 -6.43 8.60
N TYR A 93 -8.10 -5.33 9.27
CA TYR A 93 -9.38 -5.14 9.91
C TYR A 93 -9.83 -3.66 9.84
N PRO A 94 -11.10 -3.41 9.45
CA PRO A 94 -12.08 -4.38 8.99
C PRO A 94 -11.71 -4.98 7.62
N GLU A 95 -12.29 -6.15 7.31
CA GLU A 95 -12.07 -6.88 6.05
C GLU A 95 -12.89 -6.32 4.87
N GLY A 96 -13.53 -5.18 5.05
CA GLY A 96 -14.28 -4.52 4.00
C GLY A 96 -14.92 -3.22 4.43
N GLY A 97 -15.55 -2.54 3.49
CA GLY A 97 -16.18 -1.24 3.68
C GLY A 97 -17.13 -0.88 2.53
N PRO A 98 -17.78 0.29 2.61
CA PRO A 98 -18.66 0.78 1.56
C PRO A 98 -17.88 1.10 0.28
N GLU A 99 -18.56 1.02 -0.87
CA GLU A 99 -17.99 1.28 -2.19
C GLU A 99 -17.49 2.72 -2.35
N GLU A 100 -18.03 3.67 -1.61
CA GLU A 100 -17.57 5.07 -1.58
C GLU A 100 -16.19 5.23 -0.91
N GLY A 101 -15.68 4.17 -0.28
CA GLY A 101 -14.42 4.20 0.44
C GLY A 101 -14.53 4.84 1.83
N GLY A 102 -13.41 5.41 2.31
CA GLY A 102 -13.37 6.11 3.60
C GLY A 102 -13.24 5.19 4.82
N THR A 103 -13.18 3.89 4.65
CA THR A 103 -12.96 2.95 5.75
C THR A 103 -11.50 3.00 6.20
N VAL A 104 -11.28 3.25 7.49
CA VAL A 104 -9.94 3.15 8.10
C VAL A 104 -9.62 1.69 8.36
N VAL A 105 -8.73 1.13 7.58
CA VAL A 105 -8.30 -0.26 7.66
C VAL A 105 -6.99 -0.34 8.44
N SER A 106 -6.99 -1.06 9.55
CA SER A 106 -5.79 -1.39 10.30
C SER A 106 -5.17 -2.65 9.70
N VAL A 107 -3.97 -2.52 9.18
CA VAL A 107 -3.22 -3.59 8.50
C VAL A 107 -2.10 -4.04 9.43
N GLN A 108 -2.14 -5.30 9.83
CA GLN A 108 -1.09 -5.93 10.62
C GLN A 108 0.00 -6.47 9.69
N THR A 109 1.23 -6.08 9.97
CA THR A 109 2.42 -6.46 9.21
C THR A 109 3.50 -7.01 10.15
N ASP A 110 4.55 -7.55 9.59
CA ASP A 110 5.81 -7.70 10.32
C ASP A 110 6.36 -6.31 10.69
N SER A 111 7.42 -6.27 11.50
CA SER A 111 7.99 -5.00 11.94
C SER A 111 8.33 -4.08 10.77
N VAL A 112 7.83 -2.85 10.82
CA VAL A 112 8.07 -1.80 9.83
C VAL A 112 9.04 -0.78 10.39
N GLU A 113 10.32 -1.06 10.26
CA GLU A 113 11.41 -0.19 10.71
C GLU A 113 11.97 0.65 9.54
N GLY A 114 12.63 1.75 9.88
CA GLY A 114 13.32 2.62 8.95
C GLY A 114 12.58 3.93 8.65
N SER A 115 13.35 5.04 8.70
CA SER A 115 12.85 6.41 8.53
C SER A 115 12.67 6.83 7.06
N LEU A 116 13.32 6.14 6.12
CA LEU A 116 13.27 6.47 4.69
C LEU A 116 12.11 5.78 3.95
N ARG A 117 11.29 5.00 4.65
CA ARG A 117 10.22 4.21 4.05
C ARG A 117 8.95 5.03 3.86
N THR A 118 8.35 4.94 2.68
CA THR A 118 7.04 5.50 2.35
C THR A 118 6.00 4.40 2.32
N PHE A 119 5.28 4.25 3.43
CA PHE A 119 4.28 3.19 3.57
C PHE A 119 2.97 3.54 2.87
N GLY A 120 2.35 2.53 2.27
CA GLY A 120 1.06 2.63 1.62
C GLY A 120 0.34 1.30 1.53
N CYS A 121 -0.95 1.36 1.20
CA CYS A 121 -1.79 0.21 0.92
C CYS A 121 -2.33 0.29 -0.51
N ARG A 122 -2.31 -0.82 -1.22
CA ARG A 122 -2.92 -0.95 -2.54
C ARG A 122 -4.17 -1.81 -2.47
N PHE A 123 -5.28 -1.28 -2.96
CA PHE A 123 -6.56 -1.98 -3.06
C PHE A 123 -6.79 -2.37 -4.53
N GLY A 124 -6.39 -3.60 -4.88
CA GLY A 124 -6.40 -4.10 -6.26
C GLY A 124 -5.42 -3.35 -7.15
N THR A 125 -5.91 -2.75 -8.24
CA THR A 125 -5.10 -2.05 -9.24
C THR A 125 -5.03 -0.52 -9.04
N ILE A 126 -5.68 0.01 -7.99
CA ILE A 126 -5.65 1.45 -7.69
C ILE A 126 -4.25 1.82 -7.17
N ALA A 127 -3.77 3.03 -7.51
CA ALA A 127 -2.52 3.55 -6.97
C ALA A 127 -2.51 3.49 -5.42
N PRO A 128 -1.37 3.23 -4.78
CA PRO A 128 -1.33 3.04 -3.35
C PRO A 128 -1.75 4.31 -2.61
N VAL A 129 -2.60 4.15 -1.60
CA VAL A 129 -2.96 5.21 -0.66
C VAL A 129 -1.92 5.24 0.46
N SER A 130 -1.58 6.45 0.92
CA SER A 130 -0.61 6.62 2.01
C SER A 130 -1.08 5.93 3.29
N ALA A 131 -0.18 5.24 3.97
CA ALA A 131 -0.42 4.62 5.25
C ALA A 131 0.13 5.48 6.40
N ARG A 132 -0.61 5.50 7.51
CA ARG A 132 -0.15 6.03 8.79
C ARG A 132 0.33 4.88 9.66
N LYS A 133 1.56 4.95 10.14
CA LYS A 133 2.09 4.02 11.14
C LYS A 133 1.38 4.27 12.48
N ALA A 134 0.67 3.27 13.00
CA ALA A 134 0.05 3.31 14.31
C ALA A 134 0.99 2.78 15.40
N ASN A 135 1.76 1.74 15.09
CA ASN A 135 2.87 1.19 15.90
C ASN A 135 3.79 0.37 14.98
N ASP A 136 4.76 -0.36 15.54
CA ASP A 136 5.78 -1.09 14.74
C ASP A 136 5.20 -2.24 13.88
N ASN A 137 4.00 -2.70 14.18
CA ASN A 137 3.37 -3.82 13.46
C ASN A 137 2.01 -3.47 12.85
N ILE A 138 1.52 -2.22 13.03
CA ILE A 138 0.21 -1.81 12.54
C ILE A 138 0.33 -0.52 11.75
N MET A 139 -0.14 -0.58 10.51
CA MET A 139 -0.38 0.57 9.65
C MET A 139 -1.89 0.80 9.49
N GLN A 140 -2.28 2.03 9.25
CA GLN A 140 -3.66 2.40 8.95
C GLN A 140 -3.72 3.06 7.58
N CYS A 141 -4.59 2.52 6.73
CA CYS A 141 -4.90 3.05 5.42
C CYS A 141 -6.38 3.40 5.33
N MET A 142 -6.71 4.40 4.55
CA MET A 142 -8.10 4.71 4.22
C MET A 142 -8.45 4.05 2.90
N SER A 143 -9.50 3.22 2.86
CA SER A 143 -9.92 2.59 1.60
C SER A 143 -10.34 3.64 0.57
N PRO A 144 -9.87 3.56 -0.68
CA PRO A 144 -10.38 4.39 -1.75
C PRO A 144 -11.79 3.95 -2.18
N ALA A 145 -12.51 4.80 -2.90
CA ALA A 145 -13.75 4.40 -3.55
C ALA A 145 -13.47 3.36 -4.64
N ARG A 146 -14.34 2.35 -4.74
CA ARG A 146 -14.22 1.26 -5.71
C ARG A 146 -15.54 0.55 -5.91
N ASP A 147 -15.74 -0.04 -7.10
CA ASP A 147 -16.90 -0.88 -7.41
C ASP A 147 -17.05 -2.04 -6.42
N ILE A 148 -18.29 -2.43 -6.18
CA ILE A 148 -18.69 -3.55 -5.31
C ILE A 148 -17.93 -4.82 -5.70
N GLY A 149 -17.45 -5.54 -4.71
CA GLY A 149 -16.77 -6.82 -4.87
C GLY A 149 -15.51 -6.95 -4.02
N ALA A 150 -14.93 -8.12 -4.05
CA ALA A 150 -13.69 -8.40 -3.35
C ALA A 150 -12.47 -7.96 -4.18
N THR A 151 -11.46 -7.45 -3.51
CA THR A 151 -10.18 -7.06 -4.11
C THR A 151 -9.01 -7.48 -3.23
N GLN A 152 -7.83 -7.56 -3.81
CA GLN A 152 -6.60 -7.78 -3.05
C GLN A 152 -6.20 -6.50 -2.33
N LEU A 153 -5.78 -6.65 -1.08
CA LEU A 153 -5.13 -5.62 -0.29
C LEU A 153 -3.67 -6.03 -0.08
N GLU A 154 -2.78 -5.18 -0.51
CA GLU A 154 -1.34 -5.31 -0.39
C GLU A 154 -0.73 -4.08 0.27
N VAL A 155 0.48 -4.19 0.77
CA VAL A 155 1.22 -3.08 1.37
C VAL A 155 2.50 -2.80 0.60
N THR A 156 2.93 -1.56 0.65
CA THR A 156 4.22 -1.10 0.12
C THR A 156 4.97 -0.34 1.21
N HIS A 157 6.29 -0.38 1.16
CA HIS A 157 7.16 0.39 2.05
C HIS A 157 8.01 1.42 1.31
N ASN A 158 7.86 1.52 0.01
CA ASN A 158 8.65 2.40 -0.84
C ASN A 158 7.80 3.17 -1.88
N GLY A 159 6.57 3.52 -1.50
CA GLY A 159 5.69 4.35 -2.31
C GLY A 159 5.07 3.64 -3.52
N GLY A 160 5.08 2.32 -3.56
CA GLY A 160 4.46 1.53 -4.62
C GLY A 160 5.43 1.01 -5.69
N ALA A 161 6.75 1.13 -5.47
CA ALA A 161 7.72 0.47 -6.34
C ALA A 161 7.71 -1.05 -6.14
N ASP A 162 7.63 -1.48 -4.86
CA ASP A 162 7.48 -2.88 -4.49
C ASP A 162 6.25 -3.06 -3.60
N TYR A 163 5.67 -4.25 -3.64
CA TYR A 163 4.52 -4.65 -2.82
C TYR A 163 4.82 -5.92 -2.03
N SER A 164 4.05 -6.11 -0.98
CA SER A 164 4.13 -7.33 -0.17
C SER A 164 3.89 -8.59 -1.02
N SER A 165 4.63 -9.66 -0.74
CA SER A 165 4.42 -10.98 -1.35
C SER A 165 3.14 -11.67 -0.86
N SER A 166 2.62 -11.23 0.29
CA SER A 166 1.36 -11.68 0.88
C SER A 166 0.28 -10.62 0.73
N TRP A 167 -0.95 -11.06 0.55
CA TRP A 167 -2.12 -10.20 0.43
C TRP A 167 -3.29 -10.76 1.24
N THR A 168 -4.29 -9.92 1.50
CA THR A 168 -5.57 -10.35 2.05
C THR A 168 -6.71 -9.79 1.20
N SER A 169 -7.91 -10.37 1.35
CA SER A 169 -9.09 -9.87 0.66
C SER A 169 -9.70 -8.70 1.41
N PHE A 170 -10.09 -7.65 0.68
CA PHE A 170 -10.93 -6.56 1.18
C PHE A 170 -12.17 -6.48 0.30
N SER A 171 -13.35 -6.45 0.93
CA SER A 171 -14.63 -6.50 0.22
C SER A 171 -15.32 -5.14 0.23
N TYR A 172 -15.76 -4.68 -0.95
CA TYR A 172 -16.58 -3.49 -1.10
C TYR A 172 -18.05 -3.87 -1.25
N TRP A 173 -18.94 -3.14 -0.57
CA TRP A 173 -20.38 -3.33 -0.62
C TRP A 173 -21.11 -2.00 -0.73
N PRO A 174 -22.41 -2.01 -1.13
CA PRO A 174 -23.20 -0.79 -1.19
C PRO A 174 -23.24 -0.09 0.16
N GLN A 175 -23.25 1.23 0.15
CA GLN A 175 -23.46 2.01 1.37
C GLN A 175 -24.83 1.70 1.94
N SER A 176 -24.90 1.54 3.27
CA SER A 176 -26.17 1.33 3.94
C SER A 176 -26.95 2.65 4.01
N GLU A 177 -28.21 2.60 3.57
CA GLU A 177 -29.15 3.72 3.62
C GLU A 177 -30.39 3.32 4.43
N ILE A 178 -30.79 4.17 5.37
CA ILE A 178 -32.01 3.97 6.14
C ILE A 178 -33.16 4.68 5.44
N LEU A 179 -34.19 3.92 5.07
CA LEU A 179 -35.43 4.46 4.47
C LEU A 179 -36.47 4.77 5.51
N SER A 180 -36.62 3.91 6.52
CA SER A 180 -37.59 4.13 7.61
C SER A 180 -37.21 3.40 8.88
N ILE A 181 -37.74 3.83 9.99
CA ILE A 181 -37.67 3.19 11.31
C ILE A 181 -39.05 3.10 11.92
N ASP A 182 -39.38 1.99 12.57
CA ASP A 182 -40.65 1.82 13.30
C ASP A 182 -40.42 0.98 14.58
N PRO A 183 -40.88 1.44 15.76
CA PRO A 183 -41.42 2.77 16.03
C PRO A 183 -40.34 3.87 15.99
N ALA A 184 -40.77 5.12 15.72
CA ALA A 184 -39.90 6.29 15.66
C ALA A 184 -39.54 6.88 17.03
N SER A 185 -40.11 6.34 18.12
CA SER A 185 -39.88 6.80 19.50
C SER A 185 -40.00 5.64 20.48
N GLY A 186 -39.37 5.82 21.64
CA GLY A 186 -39.41 4.85 22.72
C GLY A 186 -39.16 5.51 24.09
N PRO A 187 -39.32 4.76 25.19
CA PRO A 187 -39.04 5.27 26.51
C PRO A 187 -37.56 5.56 26.72
N ILE A 188 -37.21 6.53 27.53
CA ILE A 188 -35.84 6.92 27.85
C ILE A 188 -35.09 5.79 28.57
N ALA A 189 -35.75 4.83 29.16
CA ALA A 189 -35.16 3.64 29.78
C ALA A 189 -34.68 2.63 28.74
N GLY A 190 -34.96 2.82 27.45
CA GLY A 190 -34.60 1.90 26.39
C GLY A 190 -35.49 0.67 26.29
N GLY A 191 -35.01 -0.38 25.64
CA GLY A 191 -35.69 -1.67 25.50
C GLY A 191 -36.74 -1.74 24.39
N THR A 192 -36.93 -0.67 23.59
CA THR A 192 -37.82 -0.69 22.43
C THR A 192 -37.16 -1.46 21.29
N LEU A 193 -37.86 -2.49 20.78
CA LEU A 193 -37.47 -3.13 19.53
C LEU A 193 -37.84 -2.20 18.35
N VAL A 194 -36.83 -1.76 17.61
CA VAL A 194 -36.97 -0.87 16.47
C VAL A 194 -36.68 -1.64 15.18
N THR A 195 -37.63 -1.65 14.25
CA THR A 195 -37.46 -2.17 12.91
C THR A 195 -36.84 -1.09 12.03
N VAL A 196 -35.72 -1.38 11.39
CA VAL A 196 -35.04 -0.49 10.45
C VAL A 196 -35.17 -1.08 9.05
N VAL A 197 -35.76 -0.29 8.14
CA VAL A 197 -35.88 -0.65 6.72
C VAL A 197 -34.90 0.21 5.93
N GLY A 198 -34.10 -0.40 5.03
CA GLY A 198 -33.10 0.31 4.26
C GLY A 198 -32.42 -0.55 3.23
N HIS A 199 -31.52 0.05 2.47
CA HIS A 199 -30.66 -0.62 1.50
C HIS A 199 -29.29 -0.90 2.10
N GLY A 200 -28.59 -1.92 1.56
CA GLY A 200 -27.22 -2.26 1.96
C GLY A 200 -27.09 -2.76 3.41
N LEU A 201 -28.20 -3.11 4.06
CA LEU A 201 -28.19 -3.72 5.40
C LEU A 201 -27.68 -5.17 5.28
N ARG A 202 -26.87 -5.60 6.26
CA ARG A 202 -26.21 -6.91 6.26
C ARG A 202 -26.38 -7.57 7.63
N ASP A 203 -26.10 -8.88 7.71
CA ASP A 203 -26.20 -9.64 8.96
C ASP A 203 -25.31 -9.10 10.09
N THR A 204 -24.25 -8.37 9.73
CA THR A 204 -23.33 -7.72 10.68
C THR A 204 -23.67 -6.25 10.94
N THR A 205 -24.83 -5.77 10.45
CA THR A 205 -25.22 -4.36 10.64
C THR A 205 -25.46 -4.06 12.11
N ARG A 206 -24.91 -2.96 12.56
CA ARG A 206 -25.13 -2.41 13.90
C ARG A 206 -25.93 -1.12 13.83
N CYS A 207 -26.82 -0.92 14.77
CA CYS A 207 -27.60 0.30 14.89
C CYS A 207 -26.98 1.21 15.96
N ARG A 208 -26.82 2.49 15.63
CA ARG A 208 -26.36 3.50 16.57
C ARG A 208 -27.46 4.48 16.93
N PHE A 209 -27.77 4.58 18.20
CA PHE A 209 -28.71 5.53 18.79
C PHE A 209 -27.91 6.58 19.59
N GLY A 210 -27.61 7.71 18.96
CA GLY A 210 -26.72 8.70 19.56
C GLY A 210 -25.29 8.14 19.72
N ASN A 211 -24.85 7.91 20.96
CA ASN A 211 -23.52 7.35 21.25
C ASN A 211 -23.56 5.83 21.54
N GLU A 212 -24.73 5.25 21.70
CA GLU A 212 -24.91 3.83 22.00
C GLU A 212 -25.00 3.00 20.74
N VAL A 213 -24.29 1.87 20.69
CA VAL A 213 -24.28 0.94 19.56
C VAL A 213 -24.84 -0.39 20.00
N VAL A 214 -25.85 -0.90 19.27
CA VAL A 214 -26.49 -2.18 19.51
C VAL A 214 -26.37 -3.08 18.27
N ASP A 215 -26.31 -4.38 18.49
CA ASP A 215 -26.31 -5.35 17.41
C ASP A 215 -27.70 -5.43 16.76
N GLY A 216 -27.76 -5.39 15.44
CA GLY A 216 -28.96 -5.62 14.66
C GLY A 216 -29.14 -7.09 14.34
N GLN A 217 -30.39 -7.53 14.17
CA GLN A 217 -30.71 -8.83 13.59
C GLN A 217 -31.28 -8.57 12.19
N HIS A 218 -30.70 -9.24 11.19
CA HIS A 218 -31.17 -9.15 9.81
C HIS A 218 -32.28 -10.15 9.57
N PHE A 219 -33.39 -9.69 9.03
CA PHE A 219 -34.50 -10.52 8.58
C PHE A 219 -34.55 -10.48 7.06
N ALA A 220 -34.12 -11.54 6.39
CA ALA A 220 -34.27 -11.66 4.95
C ALA A 220 -35.77 -11.92 4.64
N GLY A 221 -36.37 -11.06 3.80
CA GLY A 221 -37.70 -11.33 3.25
C GLY A 221 -38.76 -10.26 3.42
N VAL A 222 -38.40 -9.01 3.59
CA VAL A 222 -39.31 -7.84 3.44
C VAL A 222 -38.74 -6.96 2.33
N ASP A 223 -38.96 -7.37 1.08
CA ASP A 223 -38.76 -6.54 -0.12
C ASP A 223 -40.01 -5.68 -0.35
#